data_73a260dc7fdddfb66c12f88892f88850
#
_entry.id   73a260dc7fdddfb66c12f88892f88850
#
_cell.length_a   1.000
_cell.length_b   1.000
_cell.length_c   1.000
_cell.angle_alpha   90.00
_cell.angle_beta   90.00
_cell.angle_gamma   90.00
#
_symmetry.space_group_name_H-M   'P 1'
#
loop_
_entity.id
_entity.type
_entity.pdbx_description
1 polymer ?
#
loop_
_entity_poly.entity_id
_entity_poly.type
_entity_poly.pdbx_seq_one_letter_code
_entity_poly.pdbx_strand_id
1 'polypeptide(L)'
;MGTNDKELFLSRSENSLDQNADGHLHTKSLGDMWTMLREQLLVAHSSGRPDVVEGVVDAMYVALKQRQQTWRRLVDDEAHKFETGQLGEDAVSGFHDWLVAIANDQITNIDDDLDSGRLSFLTRFRTDFEPMVSPAFAISSQGEHAALSDAYVDLSTHCISIFAKTIFNVDFKSIMQEFFTPVWYQKACMPQIISTFEDYLNDYTDVFHPSLREILIEELADELLVRYLCAVRNKGAKFRRTDPFTDKIRDDIVAAFDFFKAYPEAFEIAREKWRAVSFFSDLLNANKDQVAQAYSDMKFAYWDVQFGWVEAVLRSRDDFERSMMNLVKSAAAEISAERGVDTVMSKVR
;
A
#
# COMPACT_ATOMS: atom_id res chain seq x y z
N MET A 1 14.20 -25.52 7.23
CA MET A 1 13.36 -24.31 7.14
C MET A 1 12.49 -24.22 5.87
N GLY A 2 12.68 -24.97 4.81
CA GLY A 2 12.08 -24.66 3.53
C GLY A 2 10.66 -25.19 3.25
N THR A 3 10.22 -26.31 3.81
CA THR A 3 8.93 -26.93 3.47
C THR A 3 7.87 -26.69 4.53
N ASN A 4 8.21 -26.75 5.80
CA ASN A 4 7.27 -26.49 6.90
C ASN A 4 6.85 -25.01 6.98
N ASP A 5 7.75 -24.07 6.69
CA ASP A 5 7.43 -22.61 6.70
C ASP A 5 6.39 -22.28 5.63
N LYS A 6 6.45 -22.92 4.45
CA LYS A 6 5.49 -22.67 3.37
C LYS A 6 4.11 -23.24 3.71
N GLU A 7 4.02 -24.41 4.32
CA GLU A 7 2.74 -25.01 4.72
C GLU A 7 2.11 -24.25 5.89
N LEU A 8 2.91 -23.84 6.89
CA LEU A 8 2.46 -22.99 7.99
C LEU A 8 2.06 -21.58 7.50
N PHE A 9 2.78 -21.04 6.54
CA PHE A 9 2.48 -19.75 5.92
C PHE A 9 1.20 -19.78 5.10
N LEU A 10 0.91 -20.89 4.41
CA LEU A 10 -0.29 -21.06 3.60
C LEU A 10 -1.47 -21.62 4.40
N SER A 11 -1.28 -22.11 5.63
CA SER A 11 -2.38 -22.56 6.47
C SER A 11 -3.10 -21.34 7.04
N ARG A 12 -4.18 -20.94 6.39
CA ARG A 12 -5.07 -19.84 6.79
C ARG A 12 -6.16 -20.29 7.76
N SER A 13 -5.94 -21.39 8.45
CA SER A 13 -6.90 -21.84 9.45
C SER A 13 -6.81 -20.94 10.69
N GLU A 14 -7.92 -20.72 11.38
CA GLU A 14 -7.97 -20.03 12.66
C GLU A 14 -6.90 -20.53 13.65
N ASN A 15 -6.47 -21.79 13.49
CA ASN A 15 -5.40 -22.40 14.29
C ASN A 15 -3.98 -21.93 13.92
N SER A 16 -3.78 -21.23 12.81
CA SER A 16 -2.46 -20.73 12.38
C SER A 16 -2.22 -19.26 12.72
N LEU A 17 -3.27 -18.54 13.07
CA LEU A 17 -3.22 -17.17 13.55
C LEU A 17 -3.39 -17.16 15.07
N ASP A 18 -2.71 -16.25 15.72
CA ASP A 18 -2.75 -16.08 17.17
C ASP A 18 -3.01 -14.61 17.49
N GLN A 19 -3.86 -14.35 18.48
CA GLN A 19 -4.05 -13.03 19.02
C GLN A 19 -3.18 -12.92 20.27
N ASN A 20 -2.12 -12.16 20.20
CA ASN A 20 -1.20 -11.99 21.31
C ASN A 20 -1.85 -11.20 22.46
N ALA A 21 -1.15 -11.09 23.58
CA ALA A 21 -1.58 -10.35 24.78
C ALA A 21 -1.83 -8.85 24.50
N ASP A 22 -1.32 -8.33 23.38
CA ASP A 22 -1.55 -6.96 22.88
C ASP A 22 -2.86 -6.81 22.08
N GLY A 23 -3.56 -7.92 21.79
CA GLY A 23 -4.78 -7.93 21.00
C GLY A 23 -4.55 -8.00 19.48
N HIS A 24 -3.31 -7.83 19.01
CA HIS A 24 -3.00 -7.83 17.59
C HIS A 24 -2.97 -9.24 17.01
N LEU A 25 -3.34 -9.35 15.74
CA LEU A 25 -3.31 -10.61 15.01
C LEU A 25 -1.88 -10.93 14.55
N HIS A 26 -1.40 -12.13 14.83
CA HIS A 26 -0.05 -12.60 14.49
C HIS A 26 -0.05 -13.99 13.89
N THR A 27 1.06 -14.35 13.21
CA THR A 27 1.32 -15.74 12.84
C THR A 27 2.03 -16.47 13.97
N LYS A 28 1.73 -17.74 14.17
CA LYS A 28 2.44 -18.57 15.17
C LYS A 28 3.92 -18.75 14.86
N SER A 29 4.29 -18.63 13.60
CA SER A 29 5.67 -18.82 13.15
C SER A 29 6.65 -17.77 13.64
N LEU A 30 6.19 -16.58 14.07
CA LEU A 30 7.05 -15.50 14.55
C LEU A 30 7.82 -15.90 15.81
N GLY A 31 7.08 -16.32 16.86
CA GLY A 31 7.67 -16.71 18.14
C GLY A 31 8.60 -17.93 18.03
N ASP A 32 8.18 -18.93 17.27
CA ASP A 32 8.93 -20.16 17.03
C ASP A 32 10.28 -19.86 16.34
N MET A 33 10.26 -19.01 15.33
CA MET A 33 11.48 -18.61 14.61
C MET A 33 12.51 -17.97 15.55
N TRP A 34 12.09 -16.96 16.32
CA TRP A 34 13.01 -16.26 17.23
C TRP A 34 13.49 -17.13 18.37
N THR A 35 12.68 -18.05 18.85
CA THR A 35 13.09 -19.06 19.84
C THR A 35 14.19 -19.96 19.28
N MET A 36 14.03 -20.49 18.06
CA MET A 36 15.05 -21.29 17.40
C MET A 36 16.36 -20.52 17.18
N LEU A 37 16.29 -19.27 16.70
CA LEU A 37 17.48 -18.44 16.47
C LEU A 37 18.24 -18.20 17.78
N ARG A 38 17.52 -17.88 18.86
CA ARG A 38 18.14 -17.68 20.17
C ARG A 38 18.80 -18.93 20.70
N GLU A 39 18.19 -20.10 20.56
CA GLU A 39 18.79 -21.37 20.96
C GLU A 39 20.09 -21.64 20.19
N GLN A 40 20.13 -21.40 18.87
CA GLN A 40 21.34 -21.58 18.08
C GLN A 40 22.45 -20.60 18.48
N LEU A 41 22.10 -19.35 18.80
CA LEU A 41 23.04 -18.35 19.32
C LEU A 41 23.69 -18.81 20.64
N LEU A 42 22.86 -19.32 21.58
CA LEU A 42 23.35 -19.84 22.85
C LEU A 42 24.27 -21.06 22.69
N VAL A 43 23.94 -21.97 21.76
CA VAL A 43 24.79 -23.09 21.40
C VAL A 43 26.15 -22.61 20.86
N ALA A 44 26.13 -21.63 19.95
CA ALA A 44 27.37 -21.05 19.43
C ALA A 44 28.20 -20.37 20.53
N HIS A 45 27.58 -19.66 21.44
CA HIS A 45 28.23 -19.01 22.57
C HIS A 45 28.89 -20.03 23.54
N SER A 46 28.29 -21.21 23.72
CA SER A 46 28.83 -22.26 24.57
C SER A 46 30.19 -22.81 24.11
N SER A 47 30.56 -22.56 22.83
CA SER A 47 31.89 -22.91 22.29
C SER A 47 33.04 -22.11 22.92
N GLY A 48 32.71 -20.95 23.54
CA GLY A 48 33.72 -20.01 24.08
C GLY A 48 34.52 -19.28 22.99
N ARG A 49 34.10 -19.33 21.73
CA ARG A 49 34.82 -18.79 20.57
C ARG A 49 34.01 -17.70 19.89
N PRO A 50 34.44 -16.43 19.97
CA PRO A 50 33.74 -15.32 19.31
C PRO A 50 33.58 -15.51 17.78
N ASP A 51 34.55 -16.03 17.09
CA ASP A 51 34.52 -16.28 15.64
C ASP A 51 33.44 -17.31 15.23
N VAL A 52 33.11 -18.26 16.09
CA VAL A 52 31.98 -19.19 15.86
C VAL A 52 30.65 -18.46 16.01
N VAL A 53 30.53 -17.58 17.01
CA VAL A 53 29.33 -16.78 17.21
C VAL A 53 29.11 -15.81 16.02
N GLU A 54 30.16 -15.12 15.57
CA GLU A 54 30.18 -14.24 14.41
C GLU A 54 29.64 -14.95 13.15
N GLY A 55 30.21 -16.15 12.87
CA GLY A 55 29.75 -16.94 11.71
C GLY A 55 28.27 -17.38 11.80
N VAL A 56 27.77 -17.66 13.01
CA VAL A 56 26.37 -18.01 13.23
C VAL A 56 25.47 -16.78 13.06
N VAL A 57 25.86 -15.62 13.59
CA VAL A 57 25.11 -14.34 13.41
C VAL A 57 25.02 -13.96 11.94
N ASP A 58 26.13 -14.05 11.19
CA ASP A 58 26.10 -13.81 9.73
C ASP A 58 25.14 -14.76 9.01
N ALA A 59 25.18 -16.05 9.33
CA ALA A 59 24.25 -17.03 8.76
C ALA A 59 22.79 -16.73 9.11
N MET A 60 22.52 -16.20 10.32
CA MET A 60 21.18 -15.79 10.74
C MET A 60 20.70 -14.56 9.95
N TYR A 61 21.51 -13.54 9.74
CA TYR A 61 21.16 -12.40 8.89
C TYR A 61 20.82 -12.83 7.46
N VAL A 62 21.65 -13.72 6.89
CA VAL A 62 21.38 -14.27 5.56
C VAL A 62 20.04 -15.02 5.52
N ALA A 63 19.79 -15.88 6.51
CA ALA A 63 18.55 -16.67 6.59
C ALA A 63 17.31 -15.77 6.75
N LEU A 64 17.37 -14.74 7.59
CA LEU A 64 16.30 -13.79 7.81
C LEU A 64 15.98 -12.98 6.52
N LYS A 65 17.00 -12.50 5.81
CA LYS A 65 16.83 -11.82 4.52
C LYS A 65 16.20 -12.73 3.46
N GLN A 66 16.66 -13.98 3.36
CA GLN A 66 16.05 -14.96 2.45
C GLN A 66 14.59 -15.25 2.81
N ARG A 67 14.28 -15.31 4.10
CA ARG A 67 12.90 -15.46 4.58
C ARG A 67 12.01 -14.30 4.15
N GLN A 68 12.47 -13.03 4.27
CA GLN A 68 11.74 -11.86 3.82
C GLN A 68 11.43 -11.93 2.32
N GLN A 69 12.42 -12.28 1.48
CA GLN A 69 12.20 -12.44 0.05
C GLN A 69 11.21 -13.57 -0.29
N THR A 70 11.25 -14.67 0.47
CA THR A 70 10.34 -15.80 0.30
C THR A 70 8.91 -15.39 0.65
N TRP A 71 8.73 -14.68 1.77
CA TRP A 71 7.42 -14.21 2.20
C TRP A 71 6.83 -13.21 1.22
N ARG A 72 7.62 -12.28 0.71
CA ARG A 72 7.15 -11.35 -0.31
C ARG A 72 6.61 -12.08 -1.54
N ARG A 73 7.32 -13.07 -2.05
CA ARG A 73 6.86 -13.87 -3.19
C ARG A 73 5.56 -14.62 -2.88
N LEU A 74 5.45 -15.19 -1.69
CA LEU A 74 4.24 -15.92 -1.28
C LEU A 74 3.03 -14.98 -1.15
N VAL A 75 3.23 -13.79 -0.62
CA VAL A 75 2.18 -12.76 -0.57
C VAL A 75 1.74 -12.36 -1.97
N ASP A 76 2.68 -12.14 -2.90
CA ASP A 76 2.38 -11.80 -4.29
C ASP A 76 1.63 -12.93 -5.01
N ASP A 77 2.08 -14.19 -4.83
CA ASP A 77 1.43 -15.36 -5.43
C ASP A 77 0.00 -15.56 -4.93
N GLU A 78 -0.24 -15.36 -3.63
CA GLU A 78 -1.57 -15.48 -3.04
C GLU A 78 -2.49 -14.30 -3.42
N ALA A 79 -1.95 -13.08 -3.50
CA ALA A 79 -2.68 -11.92 -4.02
C ALA A 79 -3.11 -12.15 -5.47
N HIS A 80 -2.24 -12.70 -6.31
CA HIS A 80 -2.57 -13.03 -7.69
C HIS A 80 -3.67 -14.09 -7.79
N LYS A 81 -3.63 -15.13 -6.94
CA LYS A 81 -4.69 -16.14 -6.88
C LYS A 81 -6.03 -15.54 -6.43
N PHE A 82 -5.98 -14.60 -5.48
CA PHE A 82 -7.16 -13.86 -5.03
C PHE A 82 -7.76 -13.05 -6.18
N GLU A 83 -6.97 -12.24 -6.86
CA GLU A 83 -7.40 -11.40 -7.99
C GLU A 83 -7.97 -12.21 -9.17
N THR A 84 -7.44 -13.39 -9.41
CA THR A 84 -7.88 -14.29 -10.51
C THR A 84 -9.04 -15.19 -10.12
N GLY A 85 -9.54 -15.10 -8.88
CA GLY A 85 -10.65 -15.93 -8.39
C GLY A 85 -10.30 -17.41 -8.23
N GLN A 86 -9.01 -17.75 -8.11
CA GLN A 86 -8.55 -19.14 -7.92
C GLN A 86 -8.67 -19.60 -6.47
N LEU A 87 -8.89 -18.67 -5.54
CA LEU A 87 -9.18 -19.00 -4.14
C LEU A 87 -10.67 -19.31 -4.00
N GLY A 88 -11.01 -20.42 -3.31
CA GLY A 88 -12.40 -20.74 -2.97
C GLY A 88 -13.03 -19.68 -2.07
N GLU A 89 -14.36 -19.64 -2.00
CA GLU A 89 -15.09 -18.64 -1.20
C GLU A 89 -14.65 -18.61 0.27
N ASP A 90 -14.40 -19.78 0.87
CA ASP A 90 -13.93 -19.89 2.27
C ASP A 90 -12.50 -19.34 2.48
N ALA A 91 -11.68 -19.31 1.43
CA ALA A 91 -10.32 -18.77 1.51
C ALA A 91 -10.27 -17.23 1.38
N VAL A 92 -11.32 -16.61 0.86
CA VAL A 92 -11.40 -15.15 0.69
C VAL A 92 -11.50 -14.46 2.06
N SER A 93 -12.31 -14.95 2.97
CA SER A 93 -12.50 -14.36 4.29
C SER A 93 -11.23 -14.35 5.14
N GLY A 94 -10.40 -15.39 5.05
CA GLY A 94 -9.14 -15.48 5.79
C GLY A 94 -7.95 -14.77 5.14
N PHE A 95 -8.10 -14.25 3.91
CA PHE A 95 -6.97 -13.62 3.21
C PHE A 95 -6.57 -12.28 3.81
N HIS A 96 -7.55 -11.46 4.18
CA HIS A 96 -7.31 -10.18 4.84
C HIS A 96 -6.66 -10.37 6.21
N ASP A 97 -7.19 -11.28 7.04
CA ASP A 97 -6.62 -11.59 8.36
C ASP A 97 -5.16 -12.06 8.25
N TRP A 98 -4.88 -12.88 7.25
CA TRP A 98 -3.53 -13.36 6.99
C TRP A 98 -2.57 -12.24 6.57
N LEU A 99 -3.00 -11.29 5.72
CA LEU A 99 -2.21 -10.11 5.37
C LEU A 99 -1.92 -9.23 6.59
N VAL A 100 -2.93 -9.03 7.45
CA VAL A 100 -2.81 -8.27 8.70
C VAL A 100 -1.82 -8.93 9.64
N ALA A 101 -1.94 -10.25 9.84
CA ALA A 101 -1.03 -10.99 10.71
C ALA A 101 0.42 -10.90 10.25
N ILE A 102 0.67 -11.02 8.93
CA ILE A 102 2.02 -10.86 8.38
C ILE A 102 2.52 -9.44 8.60
N ALA A 103 1.71 -8.42 8.30
CA ALA A 103 2.10 -7.03 8.46
C ALA A 103 2.46 -6.72 9.93
N ASN A 104 1.64 -7.17 10.88
CA ASN A 104 1.91 -7.03 12.31
C ASN A 104 3.20 -7.74 12.72
N ASP A 105 3.43 -8.97 12.23
CA ASP A 105 4.67 -9.70 12.50
C ASP A 105 5.91 -8.92 12.06
N GLN A 106 5.84 -8.27 10.89
CA GLN A 106 6.96 -7.48 10.39
C GLN A 106 7.25 -6.31 11.32
N ILE A 107 6.24 -5.56 11.73
CA ILE A 107 6.42 -4.42 12.64
C ILE A 107 6.89 -4.87 14.01
N THR A 108 6.35 -5.94 14.57
CA THR A 108 6.79 -6.50 15.86
C THR A 108 8.27 -6.91 15.87
N ASN A 109 8.84 -7.20 14.70
CA ASN A 109 10.28 -7.46 14.58
C ASN A 109 11.16 -6.22 14.83
N ILE A 110 10.65 -5.01 14.61
CA ILE A 110 11.45 -3.78 14.58
C ILE A 110 10.94 -2.66 15.50
N ASP A 111 9.71 -2.73 15.99
CA ASP A 111 9.10 -1.69 16.80
C ASP A 111 9.39 -1.93 18.28
N ASP A 112 10.24 -1.06 18.86
CA ASP A 112 10.56 -1.04 20.28
C ASP A 112 9.49 -0.24 21.02
N ASP A 113 8.79 -0.87 21.94
CA ASP A 113 7.84 -0.19 22.82
C ASP A 113 8.60 0.44 24.02
N LEU A 114 8.97 1.70 23.82
CA LEU A 114 9.74 2.47 24.80
C LEU A 114 8.97 2.72 26.11
N ASP A 115 7.65 2.79 26.05
CA ASP A 115 6.80 3.07 27.20
C ASP A 115 6.73 1.87 28.16
N SER A 116 6.62 0.65 27.61
CA SER A 116 6.65 -0.59 28.40
C SER A 116 8.07 -1.12 28.63
N GLY A 117 9.08 -0.58 27.93
CA GLY A 117 10.45 -1.08 27.95
C GLY A 117 10.62 -2.41 27.19
N ARG A 118 9.65 -2.77 26.33
CA ARG A 118 9.69 -3.98 25.49
C ARG A 118 10.52 -3.71 24.24
N LEU A 119 11.63 -4.40 24.09
CA LEU A 119 12.44 -4.35 22.87
C LEU A 119 11.82 -5.26 21.79
N SER A 120 11.92 -4.83 20.55
CA SER A 120 11.58 -5.63 19.36
C SER A 120 12.46 -6.88 19.27
N PHE A 121 12.04 -7.85 18.46
CA PHE A 121 12.84 -9.07 18.29
C PHE A 121 14.22 -8.79 17.70
N LEU A 122 14.31 -7.88 16.73
CA LEU A 122 15.58 -7.55 16.07
C LEU A 122 16.54 -6.80 17.00
N THR A 123 16.02 -5.86 17.81
CA THR A 123 16.80 -5.15 18.84
C THR A 123 17.29 -6.11 19.92
N ARG A 124 16.44 -7.03 20.41
CA ARG A 124 16.85 -8.07 21.36
C ARG A 124 17.92 -8.99 20.79
N PHE A 125 17.76 -9.44 19.57
CA PHE A 125 18.76 -10.29 18.89
C PHE A 125 20.12 -9.61 18.88
N ARG A 126 20.16 -8.32 18.53
CA ARG A 126 21.41 -7.55 18.57
C ARG A 126 21.97 -7.43 19.98
N THR A 127 21.14 -7.06 20.95
CA THR A 127 21.55 -6.94 22.36
C THR A 127 22.09 -8.27 22.91
N ASP A 128 21.48 -9.39 22.51
CA ASP A 128 21.90 -10.73 22.94
C ASP A 128 23.29 -11.13 22.39
N PHE A 129 23.58 -10.87 21.10
CA PHE A 129 24.85 -11.31 20.50
C PHE A 129 26.01 -10.32 20.67
N GLU A 130 25.75 -9.02 20.80
CA GLU A 130 26.80 -7.97 20.84
C GLU A 130 27.88 -8.22 21.89
N PRO A 131 27.58 -8.67 23.13
CA PRO A 131 28.59 -9.03 24.12
C PRO A 131 29.36 -10.33 23.81
N MET A 132 28.94 -11.13 22.84
CA MET A 132 29.47 -12.43 22.52
C MET A 132 30.46 -12.42 21.34
N VAL A 133 30.58 -11.30 20.64
CA VAL A 133 31.35 -11.11 19.41
C VAL A 133 32.46 -10.06 19.60
N SER A 134 33.36 -9.95 18.62
CA SER A 134 34.37 -8.89 18.63
C SER A 134 33.73 -7.51 18.40
N PRO A 135 34.33 -6.43 18.97
CA PRO A 135 33.84 -5.06 18.70
C PRO A 135 33.87 -4.68 17.21
N ALA A 136 34.82 -5.22 16.45
CA ALA A 136 34.88 -4.98 15.01
C ALA A 136 33.68 -5.59 14.27
N PHE A 137 33.31 -6.81 14.65
CA PHE A 137 32.10 -7.46 14.08
C PHE A 137 30.80 -6.75 14.47
N ALA A 138 30.67 -6.36 15.74
CA ALA A 138 29.52 -5.61 16.21
C ALA A 138 29.31 -4.32 15.41
N ILE A 139 30.39 -3.65 15.00
CA ILE A 139 30.29 -2.44 14.13
C ILE A 139 29.97 -2.84 12.69
N SER A 140 30.62 -3.84 12.11
CA SER A 140 30.40 -4.23 10.71
C SER A 140 29.00 -4.79 10.46
N SER A 141 28.39 -5.45 11.44
CA SER A 141 27.04 -6.00 11.34
C SER A 141 25.91 -4.94 11.39
N GLN A 142 26.22 -3.66 11.67
CA GLN A 142 25.19 -2.60 11.72
C GLN A 142 24.48 -2.41 10.38
N GLY A 143 25.22 -2.50 9.27
CA GLY A 143 24.64 -2.39 7.93
C GLY A 143 23.65 -3.53 7.62
N GLU A 144 23.97 -4.75 8.06
CA GLU A 144 23.11 -5.92 7.91
C GLU A 144 21.80 -5.77 8.72
N HIS A 145 21.93 -5.24 9.94
CA HIS A 145 20.81 -4.96 10.83
C HIS A 145 19.86 -3.90 10.22
N ALA A 146 20.41 -2.78 9.74
CA ALA A 146 19.63 -1.73 9.11
C ALA A 146 18.91 -2.23 7.84
N ALA A 147 19.62 -2.94 6.96
CA ALA A 147 19.03 -3.50 5.75
C ALA A 147 17.91 -4.53 6.03
N LEU A 148 18.02 -5.28 7.13
CA LEU A 148 16.97 -6.20 7.55
C LEU A 148 15.76 -5.43 8.13
N SER A 149 16.00 -4.38 8.91
CA SER A 149 14.94 -3.50 9.40
C SER A 149 14.14 -2.89 8.25
N ASP A 150 14.82 -2.34 7.24
CA ASP A 150 14.17 -1.81 6.05
C ASP A 150 13.32 -2.87 5.32
N ALA A 151 13.84 -4.10 5.21
CA ALA A 151 13.10 -5.20 4.59
C ALA A 151 11.82 -5.59 5.35
N TYR A 152 11.81 -5.45 6.67
CA TYR A 152 10.60 -5.65 7.49
C TYR A 152 9.56 -4.56 7.22
N VAL A 153 9.97 -3.28 7.19
CA VAL A 153 9.09 -2.16 6.84
C VAL A 153 8.49 -2.35 5.44
N ASP A 154 9.34 -2.69 4.45
CA ASP A 154 8.93 -2.88 3.06
C ASP A 154 7.88 -3.99 2.91
N LEU A 155 8.05 -5.12 3.59
CA LEU A 155 7.09 -6.22 3.50
C LEU A 155 5.79 -5.88 4.22
N SER A 156 5.84 -5.23 5.36
CA SER A 156 4.68 -4.76 6.10
C SER A 156 3.83 -3.82 5.24
N THR A 157 4.44 -2.76 4.71
CA THR A 157 3.77 -1.80 3.81
C THR A 157 3.20 -2.49 2.57
N HIS A 158 3.92 -3.46 2.00
CA HIS A 158 3.46 -4.23 0.87
C HIS A 158 2.18 -5.04 1.18
N CYS A 159 2.11 -5.69 2.33
CA CYS A 159 0.90 -6.39 2.76
C CYS A 159 -0.29 -5.45 2.89
N ILE A 160 -0.10 -4.26 3.46
CA ILE A 160 -1.15 -3.24 3.59
C ILE A 160 -1.60 -2.72 2.23
N SER A 161 -0.68 -2.50 1.29
CA SER A 161 -1.01 -2.08 -0.08
C SER A 161 -1.86 -3.15 -0.80
N ILE A 162 -1.54 -4.44 -0.62
CA ILE A 162 -2.35 -5.53 -1.17
C ILE A 162 -3.72 -5.58 -0.49
N PHE A 163 -3.78 -5.42 0.83
CA PHE A 163 -5.04 -5.37 1.58
C PHE A 163 -5.96 -4.27 1.02
N ALA A 164 -5.47 -3.04 0.87
CA ALA A 164 -6.23 -1.94 0.28
C ALA A 164 -6.71 -2.27 -1.14
N LYS A 165 -5.83 -2.78 -2.02
CA LYS A 165 -6.18 -3.15 -3.40
C LYS A 165 -7.24 -4.23 -3.47
N THR A 166 -7.21 -5.22 -2.59
CA THR A 166 -8.21 -6.30 -2.59
C THR A 166 -9.61 -5.81 -2.23
N ILE A 167 -9.74 -4.85 -1.32
CA ILE A 167 -11.01 -4.17 -1.03
C ILE A 167 -11.58 -3.55 -2.31
N PHE A 168 -10.76 -2.81 -3.07
CA PHE A 168 -11.21 -2.18 -4.31
C PHE A 168 -11.54 -3.17 -5.43
N ASN A 169 -10.82 -4.29 -5.50
CA ASN A 169 -11.02 -5.30 -6.54
C ASN A 169 -12.26 -6.17 -6.31
N VAL A 170 -12.70 -6.30 -5.06
CA VAL A 170 -13.84 -7.13 -4.67
C VAL A 170 -15.05 -6.24 -4.33
N ASP A 171 -14.99 -5.51 -3.23
CA ASP A 171 -16.17 -4.81 -2.70
C ASP A 171 -16.53 -3.56 -3.50
N PHE A 172 -15.54 -2.81 -3.95
CA PHE A 172 -15.76 -1.59 -4.70
C PHE A 172 -15.76 -1.76 -6.22
N LYS A 173 -15.54 -2.96 -6.74
CA LYS A 173 -15.51 -3.20 -8.19
C LYS A 173 -16.77 -2.69 -8.88
N SER A 174 -17.93 -2.95 -8.31
CA SER A 174 -19.23 -2.55 -8.88
C SER A 174 -19.42 -1.03 -8.83
N ILE A 175 -19.21 -0.44 -7.64
CA ILE A 175 -19.46 0.99 -7.44
C ILE A 175 -18.45 1.87 -8.19
N MET A 176 -17.19 1.42 -8.32
CA MET A 176 -16.18 2.15 -9.12
C MET A 176 -16.54 2.21 -10.60
N GLN A 177 -17.31 1.25 -11.14
CA GLN A 177 -17.81 1.29 -12.51
C GLN A 177 -18.97 2.26 -12.72
N GLU A 178 -19.60 2.75 -11.66
CA GLU A 178 -20.69 3.74 -11.73
C GLU A 178 -20.16 5.18 -11.86
N PHE A 179 -18.94 5.48 -11.41
CA PHE A 179 -18.38 6.84 -11.47
C PHE A 179 -18.35 7.37 -12.90
N PHE A 180 -18.72 8.65 -13.04
CA PHE A 180 -18.79 9.44 -14.28
C PHE A 180 -19.81 8.95 -15.31
N THR A 181 -20.61 7.94 -14.97
CA THR A 181 -21.74 7.48 -15.77
C THR A 181 -23.01 8.23 -15.37
N PRO A 182 -24.14 8.08 -16.10
CA PRO A 182 -25.43 8.68 -15.69
C PRO A 182 -25.90 8.27 -14.28
N VAL A 183 -25.47 7.10 -13.80
CA VAL A 183 -25.80 6.61 -12.45
C VAL A 183 -25.11 7.45 -11.37
N TRP A 184 -23.88 7.87 -11.59
CA TRP A 184 -23.11 8.70 -10.66
C TRP A 184 -23.79 10.01 -10.29
N TYR A 185 -24.49 10.65 -11.25
CA TYR A 185 -25.24 11.88 -10.97
C TYR A 185 -26.45 11.67 -10.04
N GLN A 186 -26.94 10.44 -9.94
CA GLN A 186 -28.14 10.09 -9.18
C GLN A 186 -27.82 9.41 -7.84
N LYS A 187 -26.65 8.81 -7.72
CA LYS A 187 -26.22 8.06 -6.54
C LYS A 187 -25.13 8.79 -5.75
N ALA A 188 -25.08 8.50 -4.47
CA ALA A 188 -24.03 8.93 -3.56
C ALA A 188 -22.88 7.89 -3.52
N CYS A 189 -22.17 7.70 -4.67
CA CYS A 189 -21.14 6.68 -4.79
C CYS A 189 -20.00 6.87 -3.78
N MET A 190 -19.46 8.09 -3.66
CA MET A 190 -18.37 8.36 -2.72
C MET A 190 -18.77 8.13 -1.25
N PRO A 191 -19.90 8.66 -0.75
CA PRO A 191 -20.37 8.36 0.60
C PRO A 191 -20.55 6.86 0.88
N GLN A 192 -20.95 6.06 -0.10
CA GLN A 192 -21.07 4.61 0.07
C GLN A 192 -19.69 3.94 0.23
N ILE A 193 -18.68 4.37 -0.53
CA ILE A 193 -17.30 3.89 -0.36
C ILE A 193 -16.77 4.25 1.03
N ILE A 194 -17.01 5.49 1.46
CA ILE A 194 -16.57 5.97 2.78
C ILE A 194 -17.20 5.16 3.91
N SER A 195 -18.51 4.90 3.84
CA SER A 195 -19.18 4.05 4.85
C SER A 195 -18.56 2.65 4.94
N THR A 196 -18.17 2.07 3.80
CA THR A 196 -17.50 0.77 3.81
C THR A 196 -16.06 0.86 4.34
N PHE A 197 -15.35 1.98 4.12
CA PHE A 197 -14.06 2.20 4.80
C PHE A 197 -14.21 2.23 6.33
N GLU A 198 -15.25 2.91 6.83
CA GLU A 198 -15.55 2.95 8.26
C GLU A 198 -15.82 1.55 8.82
N ASP A 199 -16.57 0.71 8.12
CA ASP A 199 -16.82 -0.68 8.50
C ASP A 199 -15.50 -1.47 8.57
N TYR A 200 -14.64 -1.41 7.54
CA TYR A 200 -13.33 -2.07 7.54
C TYR A 200 -12.43 -1.58 8.68
N LEU A 201 -12.36 -0.28 8.91
CA LEU A 201 -11.54 0.26 9.98
C LEU A 201 -12.06 -0.15 11.36
N ASN A 202 -13.39 -0.23 11.55
CA ASN A 202 -13.96 -0.72 12.80
C ASN A 202 -13.64 -2.20 13.04
N ASP A 203 -13.73 -3.05 11.99
CA ASP A 203 -13.47 -4.47 12.09
C ASP A 203 -11.99 -4.77 12.39
N TYR A 204 -11.09 -3.95 11.87
CA TYR A 204 -9.64 -4.20 11.98
C TYR A 204 -8.91 -3.30 12.98
N THR A 205 -9.58 -2.30 13.60
CA THR A 205 -8.95 -1.35 14.53
C THR A 205 -8.19 -2.03 15.67
N ASP A 206 -8.77 -3.07 16.26
CA ASP A 206 -8.21 -3.73 17.43
C ASP A 206 -7.17 -4.80 17.10
N VAL A 207 -7.13 -5.25 15.85
CA VAL A 207 -6.22 -6.32 15.42
C VAL A 207 -4.99 -5.83 14.65
N PHE A 208 -5.00 -4.58 14.19
CA PHE A 208 -3.84 -3.93 13.58
C PHE A 208 -2.88 -3.37 14.62
N HIS A 209 -1.59 -3.54 14.36
CA HIS A 209 -0.58 -2.76 15.08
C HIS A 209 -0.81 -1.25 14.82
N PRO A 210 -0.75 -0.38 15.85
CA PRO A 210 -1.05 1.05 15.71
C PRO A 210 -0.28 1.74 14.60
N SER A 211 1.01 1.42 14.41
CA SER A 211 1.86 1.99 13.36
C SER A 211 1.40 1.65 11.93
N LEU A 212 0.57 0.62 11.74
CA LEU A 212 0.07 0.22 10.42
C LEU A 212 -1.24 0.90 10.03
N ARG A 213 -1.93 1.50 11.00
CA ARG A 213 -3.23 2.13 10.74
C ARG A 213 -3.10 3.34 9.83
N GLU A 214 -2.16 4.23 10.10
CA GLU A 214 -1.91 5.41 9.25
C GLU A 214 -1.50 4.99 7.83
N ILE A 215 -0.64 3.97 7.71
CA ILE A 215 -0.24 3.41 6.41
C ILE A 215 -1.46 2.87 5.64
N LEU A 216 -2.38 2.19 6.32
CA LEU A 216 -3.61 1.71 5.69
C LEU A 216 -4.46 2.87 5.15
N ILE A 217 -4.63 3.93 5.93
CA ILE A 217 -5.40 5.11 5.51
C ILE A 217 -4.76 5.77 4.28
N GLU A 218 -3.43 5.89 4.25
CA GLU A 218 -2.71 6.41 3.08
C GLU A 218 -2.92 5.53 1.83
N GLU A 219 -2.81 4.21 1.97
CA GLU A 219 -3.01 3.27 0.86
C GLU A 219 -4.46 3.28 0.36
N LEU A 220 -5.45 3.39 1.25
CA LEU A 220 -6.86 3.54 0.88
C LEU A 220 -7.10 4.84 0.13
N ALA A 221 -6.51 5.95 0.58
CA ALA A 221 -6.62 7.26 -0.08
C ALA A 221 -5.96 7.26 -1.47
N ASP A 222 -4.81 6.63 -1.60
CA ASP A 222 -4.07 6.49 -2.86
C ASP A 222 -4.84 5.62 -3.86
N GLU A 223 -5.31 4.45 -3.43
CA GLU A 223 -6.04 3.54 -4.30
C GLU A 223 -7.39 4.15 -4.74
N LEU A 224 -8.10 4.83 -3.83
CA LEU A 224 -9.33 5.56 -4.16
C LEU A 224 -9.06 6.63 -5.24
N LEU A 225 -8.02 7.44 -5.07
CA LEU A 225 -7.64 8.47 -6.03
C LEU A 225 -7.33 7.87 -7.41
N VAL A 226 -6.50 6.83 -7.45
CA VAL A 226 -6.14 6.15 -8.70
C VAL A 226 -7.38 5.60 -9.41
N ARG A 227 -8.25 4.89 -8.66
CA ARG A 227 -9.50 4.33 -9.21
C ARG A 227 -10.47 5.40 -9.67
N TYR A 228 -10.59 6.49 -8.91
CA TYR A 228 -11.43 7.63 -9.26
C TYR A 228 -10.98 8.26 -10.58
N LEU A 229 -9.69 8.53 -10.74
CA LEU A 229 -9.14 9.09 -11.98
C LEU A 229 -9.24 8.11 -13.16
N CYS A 230 -9.05 6.81 -12.92
CA CYS A 230 -9.22 5.78 -13.95
C CYS A 230 -10.68 5.60 -14.39
N ALA A 231 -11.66 5.97 -13.56
CA ALA A 231 -13.08 5.84 -13.85
C ALA A 231 -13.55 6.63 -15.09
N VAL A 232 -12.75 7.58 -15.56
CA VAL A 232 -13.00 8.29 -16.84
C VAL A 232 -13.10 7.31 -18.03
N ARG A 233 -12.56 6.10 -17.89
CA ARG A 233 -12.62 5.02 -18.90
C ARG A 233 -13.82 4.09 -18.72
N ASN A 234 -14.66 4.31 -17.72
CA ASN A 234 -15.84 3.50 -17.50
C ASN A 234 -16.76 3.56 -18.73
N LYS A 235 -17.41 2.43 -19.01
CA LYS A 235 -18.40 2.38 -20.09
C LYS A 235 -19.57 3.32 -19.80
N GLY A 236 -19.73 4.35 -20.62
CA GLY A 236 -20.78 5.35 -20.45
C GLY A 236 -20.33 6.59 -19.69
N ALA A 237 -19.07 6.68 -19.28
CA ALA A 237 -18.51 7.91 -18.71
C ALA A 237 -18.65 9.07 -19.71
N LYS A 238 -19.34 10.14 -19.29
CA LYS A 238 -19.62 11.28 -20.15
C LYS A 238 -19.81 12.54 -19.31
N PHE A 239 -19.13 13.61 -19.72
CA PHE A 239 -19.25 14.94 -19.12
C PHE A 239 -19.87 15.90 -20.14
N ARG A 240 -21.08 16.34 -19.86
CA ARG A 240 -21.77 17.32 -20.69
C ARG A 240 -21.70 18.69 -20.04
N ARG A 241 -21.50 19.72 -20.83
CA ARG A 241 -21.46 21.12 -20.34
C ARG A 241 -22.74 21.52 -19.59
N THR A 242 -23.85 20.83 -19.86
CA THR A 242 -25.15 21.04 -19.19
C THR A 242 -25.28 20.32 -17.86
N ASP A 243 -24.43 19.34 -17.58
CA ASP A 243 -24.49 18.52 -16.37
C ASP A 243 -23.63 19.15 -15.25
N PRO A 244 -24.02 19.02 -13.98
CA PRO A 244 -23.32 19.66 -12.85
C PRO A 244 -22.10 18.82 -12.39
N PHE A 245 -21.27 18.35 -13.33
CA PHE A 245 -20.15 17.44 -13.00
C PHE A 245 -19.12 18.10 -12.11
N THR A 246 -18.86 19.39 -12.26
CA THR A 246 -17.89 20.11 -11.41
C THR A 246 -18.33 20.14 -9.95
N ASP A 247 -19.63 20.39 -9.70
CA ASP A 247 -20.19 20.35 -8.35
C ASP A 247 -20.14 18.94 -7.78
N LYS A 248 -20.47 17.94 -8.59
CA LYS A 248 -20.44 16.53 -8.18
C LYS A 248 -19.02 16.04 -7.84
N ILE A 249 -18.00 16.43 -8.64
CA ILE A 249 -16.59 16.16 -8.32
C ILE A 249 -16.19 16.81 -6.99
N ARG A 250 -16.60 18.06 -6.77
CA ARG A 250 -16.34 18.76 -5.51
C ARG A 250 -17.01 18.06 -4.32
N ASP A 251 -18.26 17.62 -4.46
CA ASP A 251 -18.97 16.90 -3.41
C ASP A 251 -18.30 15.56 -3.08
N ASP A 252 -17.80 14.83 -4.08
CA ASP A 252 -17.03 13.61 -3.88
C ASP A 252 -15.71 13.88 -3.11
N ILE A 253 -14.97 14.95 -3.47
CA ILE A 253 -13.76 15.36 -2.75
C ILE A 253 -14.08 15.71 -1.29
N VAL A 254 -15.15 16.47 -1.06
CA VAL A 254 -15.58 16.86 0.30
C VAL A 254 -15.90 15.62 1.13
N ALA A 255 -16.66 14.68 0.59
CA ALA A 255 -17.01 13.44 1.29
C ALA A 255 -15.75 12.61 1.65
N ALA A 256 -14.81 12.46 0.70
CA ALA A 256 -13.56 11.76 0.95
C ALA A 256 -12.70 12.48 2.01
N PHE A 257 -12.56 13.80 1.92
CA PHE A 257 -11.74 14.58 2.84
C PHE A 257 -12.34 14.67 4.24
N ASP A 258 -13.66 14.72 4.38
CA ASP A 258 -14.30 14.71 5.68
C ASP A 258 -13.99 13.43 6.47
N PHE A 259 -13.88 12.29 5.78
CA PHE A 259 -13.41 11.05 6.38
C PHE A 259 -11.91 11.09 6.71
N PHE A 260 -11.04 11.43 5.74
CA PHE A 260 -9.59 11.40 5.95
C PHE A 260 -9.10 12.42 7.00
N LYS A 261 -9.82 13.51 7.26
CA LYS A 261 -9.48 14.48 8.33
C LYS A 261 -9.41 13.87 9.73
N ALA A 262 -10.03 12.72 9.97
CA ALA A 262 -9.89 11.99 11.23
C ALA A 262 -8.47 11.42 11.43
N TYR A 263 -7.63 11.40 10.39
CA TYR A 263 -6.28 10.84 10.34
C TYR A 263 -5.29 11.90 9.83
N PRO A 264 -4.81 12.80 10.70
CA PRO A 264 -4.14 14.03 10.28
C PRO A 264 -2.88 13.82 9.43
N GLU A 265 -2.04 12.81 9.76
CA GLU A 265 -0.79 12.54 9.03
C GLU A 265 -1.09 12.02 7.63
N ALA A 266 -1.91 10.99 7.51
CA ALA A 266 -2.34 10.44 6.23
C ALA A 266 -3.12 11.47 5.39
N PHE A 267 -3.93 12.33 6.03
CA PHE A 267 -4.70 13.37 5.35
C PHE A 267 -3.82 14.42 4.66
N GLU A 268 -2.75 14.89 5.29
CA GLU A 268 -1.85 15.87 4.66
C GLU A 268 -1.19 15.30 3.40
N ILE A 269 -0.77 14.04 3.44
CA ILE A 269 -0.20 13.32 2.29
C ILE A 269 -1.26 13.12 1.19
N ALA A 270 -2.45 12.64 1.57
CA ALA A 270 -3.57 12.44 0.65
C ALA A 270 -3.97 13.74 -0.05
N ARG A 271 -4.08 14.85 0.71
CA ARG A 271 -4.46 16.16 0.19
C ARG A 271 -3.54 16.65 -0.93
N GLU A 272 -2.23 16.48 -0.78
CA GLU A 272 -1.26 16.85 -1.82
C GLU A 272 -1.44 15.99 -3.10
N LYS A 273 -1.62 14.68 -2.94
CA LYS A 273 -1.84 13.78 -4.08
C LYS A 273 -3.17 14.05 -4.79
N TRP A 274 -4.24 14.34 -4.02
CA TRP A 274 -5.58 14.62 -4.55
C TRP A 274 -5.69 15.92 -5.34
N ARG A 275 -4.67 16.78 -5.33
CA ARG A 275 -4.57 17.91 -6.27
C ARG A 275 -4.66 17.46 -7.73
N ALA A 276 -4.34 16.21 -8.04
CA ALA A 276 -4.55 15.64 -9.38
C ALA A 276 -6.01 15.74 -9.86
N VAL A 277 -6.99 15.71 -8.94
CA VAL A 277 -8.41 15.88 -9.28
C VAL A 277 -8.74 17.31 -9.72
N SER A 278 -8.02 18.31 -9.22
CA SER A 278 -8.17 19.69 -9.71
C SER A 278 -7.75 19.81 -11.17
N PHE A 279 -6.58 19.26 -11.53
CA PHE A 279 -6.11 19.24 -12.92
C PHE A 279 -7.01 18.40 -13.84
N PHE A 280 -7.58 17.31 -13.33
CA PHE A 280 -8.61 16.56 -14.04
C PHE A 280 -9.85 17.42 -14.32
N SER A 281 -10.32 18.16 -13.33
CA SER A 281 -11.43 19.11 -13.48
C SER A 281 -11.11 20.23 -14.46
N ASP A 282 -9.88 20.75 -14.43
CA ASP A 282 -9.44 21.78 -15.36
C ASP A 282 -9.44 21.28 -16.82
N LEU A 283 -8.97 20.04 -17.07
CA LEU A 283 -9.04 19.42 -18.39
C LEU A 283 -10.49 19.24 -18.88
N LEU A 284 -11.42 18.91 -17.97
CA LEU A 284 -12.84 18.78 -18.30
C LEU A 284 -13.49 20.13 -18.62
N ASN A 285 -13.12 21.20 -17.91
CA ASN A 285 -13.72 22.53 -18.03
C ASN A 285 -13.05 23.42 -19.07
N ALA A 286 -11.81 23.14 -19.48
CA ALA A 286 -11.06 23.96 -20.44
C ALA A 286 -11.82 24.16 -21.75
N ASN A 287 -11.89 25.39 -22.25
CA ASN A 287 -12.32 25.64 -23.61
C ASN A 287 -11.30 25.11 -24.61
N LYS A 288 -11.68 24.99 -25.87
CA LYS A 288 -10.83 24.39 -26.92
C LYS A 288 -9.45 25.06 -27.02
N ASP A 289 -9.37 26.36 -26.90
CA ASP A 289 -8.15 27.16 -26.92
C ASP A 289 -7.31 27.04 -25.63
N GLN A 290 -7.91 26.61 -24.54
CA GLN A 290 -7.27 26.46 -23.21
C GLN A 290 -6.79 25.04 -22.92
N VAL A 291 -7.21 24.03 -23.69
CA VAL A 291 -6.87 22.62 -23.45
C VAL A 291 -5.36 22.36 -23.43
N ALA A 292 -4.60 23.05 -24.33
CA ALA A 292 -3.14 22.92 -24.35
C ALA A 292 -2.51 23.44 -23.05
N GLN A 293 -2.99 24.58 -22.54
CA GLN A 293 -2.49 25.15 -21.29
C GLN A 293 -2.84 24.25 -20.10
N ALA A 294 -4.09 23.79 -19.98
CA ALA A 294 -4.52 22.87 -18.92
C ALA A 294 -3.69 21.58 -18.91
N TYR A 295 -3.37 21.04 -20.09
CA TYR A 295 -2.46 19.89 -20.19
C TYR A 295 -1.04 20.25 -19.73
N SER A 296 -0.51 21.41 -20.15
CA SER A 296 0.84 21.86 -19.78
C SER A 296 0.97 22.03 -18.28
N ASP A 297 0.00 22.66 -17.63
CA ASP A 297 -0.02 22.87 -16.17
C ASP A 297 -0.05 21.53 -15.44
N MET A 298 -0.85 20.59 -15.91
CA MET A 298 -0.88 19.23 -15.35
C MET A 298 0.45 18.51 -15.56
N LYS A 299 1.06 18.60 -16.74
CA LYS A 299 2.32 17.94 -17.07
C LYS A 299 3.50 18.50 -16.27
N PHE A 300 3.49 19.78 -15.92
CA PHE A 300 4.47 20.37 -15.02
C PHE A 300 4.30 19.88 -13.58
N ALA A 301 3.06 19.71 -13.11
CA ALA A 301 2.78 19.20 -11.76
C ALA A 301 3.03 17.68 -11.66
N TYR A 302 2.76 16.95 -12.73
CA TYR A 302 2.84 15.47 -12.79
C TYR A 302 3.57 15.05 -14.07
N TRP A 303 4.91 15.00 -14.00
CA TRP A 303 5.76 14.68 -15.16
C TRP A 303 5.43 13.33 -15.82
N ASP A 304 4.87 12.40 -15.05
CA ASP A 304 4.57 11.01 -15.41
C ASP A 304 3.11 10.78 -15.88
N VAL A 305 2.30 11.87 -15.98
CA VAL A 305 0.94 11.76 -16.52
C VAL A 305 0.92 11.10 -17.90
N GLN A 306 0.10 10.06 -18.03
CA GLN A 306 0.00 9.26 -19.25
C GLN A 306 -0.86 9.95 -20.31
N PHE A 307 -0.30 10.13 -21.52
CA PHE A 307 -1.02 10.76 -22.63
C PHE A 307 -2.36 10.04 -22.95
N GLY A 308 -2.37 8.69 -22.89
CA GLY A 308 -3.57 7.89 -23.11
C GLY A 308 -4.70 8.15 -22.09
N TRP A 309 -4.36 8.54 -20.85
CA TRP A 309 -5.36 8.94 -19.88
C TRP A 309 -5.92 10.34 -20.21
N VAL A 310 -5.08 11.31 -20.56
CA VAL A 310 -5.52 12.64 -21.00
C VAL A 310 -6.43 12.54 -22.22
N GLU A 311 -6.10 11.68 -23.18
CA GLU A 311 -6.98 11.39 -24.32
C GLU A 311 -8.34 10.85 -23.88
N ALA A 312 -8.38 9.95 -22.89
CA ALA A 312 -9.65 9.43 -22.35
C ALA A 312 -10.49 10.53 -21.69
N VAL A 313 -9.85 11.44 -20.91
CA VAL A 313 -10.52 12.61 -20.32
C VAL A 313 -11.14 13.48 -21.39
N LEU A 314 -10.40 13.85 -22.42
CA LEU A 314 -10.94 14.71 -23.47
C LEU A 314 -12.04 14.03 -24.30
N ARG A 315 -11.92 12.73 -24.58
CA ARG A 315 -12.96 11.97 -25.31
C ARG A 315 -14.25 11.76 -24.50
N SER A 316 -14.18 11.83 -23.18
CA SER A 316 -15.36 11.74 -22.32
C SER A 316 -16.22 13.02 -22.31
N ARG A 317 -15.71 14.13 -22.85
CA ARG A 317 -16.45 15.40 -22.99
C ARG A 317 -17.45 15.32 -24.16
N ASP A 318 -18.58 16.02 -24.04
CA ASP A 318 -19.58 16.09 -25.11
C ASP A 318 -19.16 17.01 -26.26
N ASP A 319 -18.29 18.00 -25.96
CA ASP A 319 -17.75 18.95 -26.93
C ASP A 319 -16.40 18.51 -27.55
N PHE A 320 -16.03 17.25 -27.38
CA PHE A 320 -14.75 16.74 -27.87
C PHE A 320 -14.59 16.89 -29.39
N GLU A 321 -13.46 17.49 -29.79
CA GLU A 321 -13.02 17.56 -31.17
C GLU A 321 -11.56 17.02 -31.32
N ARG A 322 -11.29 16.38 -32.46
CA ARG A 322 -9.91 15.90 -32.75
C ARG A 322 -8.85 17.01 -32.71
N SER A 323 -9.23 18.25 -33.00
CA SER A 323 -8.37 19.43 -32.91
C SER A 323 -7.81 19.63 -31.50
N MET A 324 -8.56 19.34 -30.43
CA MET A 324 -8.09 19.39 -29.05
C MET A 324 -6.89 18.47 -28.83
N MET A 325 -6.95 17.24 -29.37
CA MET A 325 -5.83 16.29 -29.29
C MET A 325 -4.60 16.77 -30.04
N ASN A 326 -4.76 17.46 -31.12
CA ASN A 326 -3.64 18.05 -31.87
C ASN A 326 -2.96 19.16 -31.05
N LEU A 327 -3.74 20.00 -30.36
CA LEU A 327 -3.20 21.03 -29.46
C LEU A 327 -2.42 20.41 -28.32
N VAL A 328 -2.96 19.36 -27.67
CA VAL A 328 -2.26 18.64 -26.59
C VAL A 328 -0.97 17.97 -27.10
N LYS A 329 -0.98 17.37 -28.30
CA LYS A 329 0.23 16.78 -28.90
C LYS A 329 1.30 17.82 -29.18
N SER A 330 0.91 18.98 -29.69
CA SER A 330 1.85 20.10 -29.92
C SER A 330 2.45 20.58 -28.61
N ALA A 331 1.63 20.80 -27.58
CA ALA A 331 2.11 21.17 -26.25
C ALA A 331 3.04 20.10 -25.64
N ALA A 332 2.70 18.81 -25.79
CA ALA A 332 3.54 17.72 -25.31
C ALA A 332 4.92 17.67 -25.96
N ALA A 333 5.04 18.09 -27.22
CA ALA A 333 6.31 18.13 -27.92
C ALA A 333 7.21 19.28 -27.47
N GLU A 334 6.62 20.35 -26.91
CA GLU A 334 7.34 21.53 -26.44
C GLU A 334 7.76 21.43 -24.97
N ILE A 335 7.10 20.55 -24.18
CA ILE A 335 7.37 20.41 -22.75
C ILE A 335 8.54 19.44 -22.53
N SER A 336 9.63 19.96 -21.97
CA SER A 336 10.71 19.17 -21.39
C SER A 336 10.53 19.12 -19.88
N ALA A 337 9.64 18.24 -19.39
CA ALA A 337 9.49 18.02 -17.96
C ALA A 337 10.71 17.25 -17.43
N GLU A 338 11.34 17.73 -16.38
CA GLU A 338 12.37 16.98 -15.66
C GLU A 338 11.74 15.74 -15.02
N ARG A 339 12.41 14.59 -15.20
CA ARG A 339 11.97 13.35 -14.54
C ARG A 339 12.32 13.43 -13.06
N GLY A 340 11.31 13.34 -12.23
CA GLY A 340 11.41 13.26 -10.77
C GLY A 340 11.07 11.86 -10.24
N VAL A 341 10.73 11.81 -8.97
CA VAL A 341 10.11 10.62 -8.35
C VAL A 341 8.73 10.39 -8.97
N ASP A 342 8.37 9.13 -9.18
CA ASP A 342 7.06 8.78 -9.72
C ASP A 342 5.95 9.31 -8.81
N THR A 343 4.95 9.93 -9.43
CA THR A 343 3.79 10.47 -8.74
C THR A 343 2.62 9.48 -8.78
N VAL A 344 1.51 9.82 -8.13
CA VAL A 344 0.27 9.04 -8.23
C VAL A 344 -0.17 8.83 -9.69
N MET A 345 0.17 9.75 -10.60
CA MET A 345 -0.21 9.67 -12.02
C MET A 345 0.50 8.56 -12.79
N SER A 346 1.62 8.02 -12.31
CA SER A 346 2.26 6.82 -12.88
C SER A 346 1.35 5.59 -12.81
N LYS A 347 0.48 5.53 -11.80
CA LYS A 347 -0.49 4.43 -11.56
C LYS A 347 -1.79 4.62 -12.36
N VAL A 348 -2.09 5.84 -12.83
CA VAL A 348 -3.32 6.19 -13.57
C VAL A 348 -3.13 5.88 -15.05
N ARG A 349 -3.73 4.77 -15.51
CA ARG A 349 -3.56 4.24 -16.87
C ARG A 349 -4.86 4.20 -17.66
#